data_98365ff183433181a3d796fe7dc2270b
#
_entry.id   98365ff183433181a3d796fe7dc2270b
#
_cell.length_a   1.000
_cell.length_b   1.000
_cell.length_c   1.000
_cell.angle_alpha   90.00
_cell.angle_beta   90.00
_cell.angle_gamma   90.00
#
_symmetry.space_group_name_H-M   'P 1'
#
loop_
_entity.id
_entity.type
_entity.pdbx_description
1 polymer ?
#
loop_
_entity_poly.entity_id
_entity_poly.type
_entity_poly.pdbx_seq_one_letter_code
_entity_poly.pdbx_strand_id
1 'polypeptide(L)'
;KSGIAHFLEHLMFKGTEKLKPGEFSQIVSINGGRENAFTSKNYTGYFQLIHKSKLELIMSLEADRMKNIKLIEKEFENEKTVVLEERYSRVDNNPSALLSEQINAALYMNHPYRKPIIGWEHEIKNLNLEDVMKFYKKYYAPNNAIIVICGDVNLDDVVKLAKKYFGPIKPSKMEKRTWTEEPTQHAPRKITLNSKNTAIPVFERHYLVPTYTKSKKESLTLEVFSEIFGNSSTGMLFDEFVKNKKLATSASVYYHPDGFGHTSFAINIIPKKNVNLEEIEIYLDEYLNKIKKKTFNKEELQDIKKRLVNATIFAQDSLYMGMRIFGSSLSTGYSLKEITNWKNDISKVSIDDIETYVPNIFNKKNSVTGYLLPIKE
;
A
#
# COMPACT_ATOMS: atom_id res chain seq x y z
N LYS A 1 12.60 -10.77 -11.11
CA LYS A 1 11.32 -11.48 -11.19
C LYS A 1 10.34 -10.83 -10.22
N SER A 2 9.08 -10.61 -10.62
CA SER A 2 8.06 -10.08 -9.73
C SER A 2 7.65 -11.11 -8.68
N GLY A 3 7.14 -10.66 -7.54
CA GLY A 3 6.70 -11.56 -6.46
C GLY A 3 7.79 -12.10 -5.56
N ILE A 4 9.07 -11.92 -5.89
CA ILE A 4 10.17 -12.51 -5.12
C ILE A 4 10.22 -12.04 -3.66
N ALA A 5 9.87 -10.78 -3.38
CA ALA A 5 9.83 -10.25 -2.02
C ALA A 5 8.69 -10.88 -1.21
N HIS A 6 7.50 -11.02 -1.80
CA HIS A 6 6.36 -11.69 -1.19
C HIS A 6 6.63 -13.18 -0.98
N PHE A 7 7.20 -13.84 -1.98
CA PHE A 7 7.59 -15.24 -1.87
C PHE A 7 8.60 -15.46 -0.74
N LEU A 8 9.61 -14.59 -0.62
CA LEU A 8 10.55 -14.65 0.50
C LEU A 8 9.88 -14.39 1.85
N GLU A 9 8.88 -13.49 1.92
CA GLU A 9 8.09 -13.30 3.15
C GLU A 9 7.56 -14.62 3.67
N HIS A 10 6.92 -15.45 2.82
CA HIS A 10 6.43 -16.78 3.17
C HIS A 10 7.55 -17.71 3.67
N LEU A 11 8.67 -17.69 2.96
CA LEU A 11 9.81 -18.56 3.30
C LEU A 11 10.49 -18.14 4.61
N MET A 12 10.35 -16.89 5.06
CA MET A 12 10.90 -16.43 6.34
C MET A 12 10.28 -17.14 7.57
N PHE A 13 9.18 -17.87 7.39
CA PHE A 13 8.56 -18.71 8.43
C PHE A 13 8.95 -20.18 8.34
N LYS A 14 9.80 -20.58 7.38
CA LYS A 14 10.18 -21.98 7.14
C LYS A 14 11.41 -22.44 7.95
N GLY A 15 11.91 -21.61 8.85
CA GLY A 15 12.93 -21.96 9.81
C GLY A 15 14.28 -21.31 9.58
N THR A 16 15.17 -21.56 10.53
CA THR A 16 16.53 -21.02 10.57
C THR A 16 17.51 -22.18 10.84
N GLU A 17 18.79 -21.87 11.04
CA GLU A 17 19.74 -22.88 11.53
C GLU A 17 19.38 -23.43 12.91
N LYS A 18 18.62 -22.66 13.72
CA LYS A 18 18.24 -23.00 15.10
C LYS A 18 16.79 -23.47 15.22
N LEU A 19 15.91 -23.02 14.35
CA LEU A 19 14.47 -23.25 14.43
C LEU A 19 13.99 -24.11 13.26
N LYS A 20 13.11 -25.04 13.54
CA LYS A 20 12.40 -25.83 12.52
C LYS A 20 11.30 -24.99 11.85
N PRO A 21 10.80 -25.41 10.67
CA PRO A 21 9.63 -24.78 10.04
C PRO A 21 8.45 -24.67 11.01
N GLY A 22 7.87 -23.47 11.13
CA GLY A 22 6.74 -23.17 12.02
C GLY A 22 7.07 -23.01 13.51
N GLU A 23 8.30 -23.33 13.94
CA GLU A 23 8.68 -23.25 15.36
C GLU A 23 8.71 -21.81 15.87
N PHE A 24 9.07 -20.84 15.02
CA PHE A 24 8.97 -19.40 15.35
C PHE A 24 7.53 -19.05 15.78
N SER A 25 6.56 -19.39 14.96
CA SER A 25 5.13 -19.14 15.21
C SER A 25 4.65 -19.83 16.48
N GLN A 26 5.09 -21.06 16.70
CA GLN A 26 4.77 -21.83 17.90
C GLN A 26 5.33 -21.16 19.16
N ILE A 27 6.58 -20.68 19.13
CA ILE A 27 7.19 -19.99 20.27
C ILE A 27 6.43 -18.70 20.58
N VAL A 28 6.07 -17.91 19.57
CA VAL A 28 5.28 -16.68 19.77
C VAL A 28 3.91 -17.01 20.39
N SER A 29 3.22 -18.01 19.86
CA SER A 29 1.89 -18.42 20.33
C SER A 29 1.91 -18.96 21.78
N ILE A 30 2.86 -19.83 22.14
CA ILE A 30 3.00 -20.37 23.51
C ILE A 30 3.28 -19.25 24.53
N ASN A 31 3.95 -18.17 24.10
CA ASN A 31 4.19 -17.00 24.92
C ASN A 31 3.04 -15.98 24.90
N GLY A 32 1.86 -16.34 24.40
CA GLY A 32 0.65 -15.51 24.36
C GLY A 32 0.69 -14.39 23.33
N GLY A 33 1.62 -14.46 22.36
CA GLY A 33 1.77 -13.49 21.29
C GLY A 33 0.97 -13.83 20.04
N ARG A 34 0.94 -12.87 19.15
CA ARG A 34 0.44 -13.01 17.77
C ARG A 34 1.48 -12.45 16.83
N GLU A 35 1.63 -13.06 15.68
CA GLU A 35 2.53 -12.58 14.64
C GLU A 35 1.83 -12.53 13.29
N ASN A 36 2.37 -11.71 12.40
CA ASN A 36 2.04 -11.73 10.99
C ASN A 36 3.13 -11.02 10.19
N ALA A 37 3.02 -11.08 8.87
CA ALA A 37 3.84 -10.32 7.95
C ALA A 37 3.01 -9.79 6.80
N PHE A 38 3.57 -8.87 6.04
CA PHE A 38 2.99 -8.37 4.81
C PHE A 38 4.08 -7.80 3.90
N THR A 39 3.89 -7.92 2.61
CA THR A 39 4.74 -7.28 1.61
C THR A 39 3.99 -6.13 0.93
N SER A 40 4.64 -4.98 0.87
CA SER A 40 4.21 -3.83 0.08
C SER A 40 5.06 -3.68 -1.19
N LYS A 41 4.81 -2.63 -1.97
CA LYS A 41 5.63 -2.30 -3.15
C LYS A 41 7.08 -1.91 -2.79
N ASN A 42 7.33 -1.48 -1.55
CA ASN A 42 8.61 -0.87 -1.15
C ASN A 42 9.35 -1.63 -0.06
N TYR A 43 8.64 -2.36 0.78
CA TYR A 43 9.19 -3.04 1.95
C TYR A 43 8.34 -4.26 2.32
N THR A 44 8.93 -5.18 3.09
CA THR A 44 8.23 -6.25 3.78
C THR A 44 8.27 -5.98 5.28
N GLY A 45 7.12 -6.05 5.94
CA GLY A 45 7.00 -5.84 7.37
C GLY A 45 6.69 -7.16 8.09
N TYR A 46 7.43 -7.44 9.16
CA TYR A 46 7.19 -8.54 10.10
C TYR A 46 6.85 -7.93 11.44
N PHE A 47 5.82 -8.40 12.10
CA PHE A 47 5.42 -7.83 13.38
C PHE A 47 4.87 -8.86 14.35
N GLN A 48 5.10 -8.59 15.63
CA GLN A 48 4.57 -9.40 16.73
C GLN A 48 3.88 -8.48 17.74
N LEU A 49 2.77 -8.95 18.27
CA LEU A 49 2.09 -8.38 19.43
C LEU A 49 2.26 -9.36 20.58
N ILE A 50 3.00 -8.97 21.61
CA ILE A 50 3.35 -9.86 22.72
C ILE A 50 3.52 -9.07 24.02
N HIS A 51 3.44 -9.74 25.16
CA HIS A 51 3.67 -9.10 26.46
C HIS A 51 5.11 -8.56 26.55
N LYS A 52 5.30 -7.38 27.14
CA LYS A 52 6.60 -6.68 27.22
C LYS A 52 7.74 -7.51 27.83
N SER A 53 7.45 -8.43 28.76
CA SER A 53 8.46 -9.33 29.35
C SER A 53 9.09 -10.30 28.34
N LYS A 54 8.53 -10.40 27.13
CA LYS A 54 9.01 -11.26 26.05
C LYS A 54 9.73 -10.49 24.93
N LEU A 55 9.98 -9.20 25.11
CA LEU A 55 10.65 -8.37 24.12
C LEU A 55 12.03 -8.94 23.76
N GLU A 56 12.83 -9.34 24.73
CA GLU A 56 14.15 -9.93 24.50
C GLU A 56 14.05 -11.21 23.67
N LEU A 57 13.10 -12.08 23.97
CA LEU A 57 12.84 -13.30 23.21
C LEU A 57 12.57 -12.97 21.73
N ILE A 58 11.64 -12.05 21.45
CA ILE A 58 11.28 -11.69 20.08
C ILE A 58 12.46 -11.06 19.35
N MET A 59 13.20 -10.16 19.98
CA MET A 59 14.38 -9.56 19.34
C MET A 59 15.46 -10.59 19.01
N SER A 60 15.61 -11.61 19.85
CA SER A 60 16.56 -12.72 19.57
C SER A 60 16.10 -13.58 18.40
N LEU A 61 14.79 -13.88 18.29
CA LEU A 61 14.20 -14.65 17.20
C LEU A 61 14.26 -13.91 15.87
N GLU A 62 13.95 -12.59 15.87
CA GLU A 62 14.02 -11.76 14.66
C GLU A 62 15.46 -11.59 14.16
N ALA A 63 16.41 -11.42 15.08
CA ALA A 63 17.82 -11.34 14.70
C ALA A 63 18.33 -12.68 14.10
N ASP A 64 17.88 -13.82 14.65
CA ASP A 64 18.19 -15.14 14.09
C ASP A 64 17.59 -15.30 12.70
N ARG A 65 16.30 -14.94 12.51
CA ARG A 65 15.63 -14.97 11.21
C ARG A 65 16.30 -14.05 10.17
N MET A 66 16.74 -12.86 10.58
CA MET A 66 17.45 -11.94 9.68
C MET A 66 18.79 -12.51 9.20
N LYS A 67 19.47 -13.31 10.01
CA LYS A 67 20.84 -13.76 9.74
C LYS A 67 20.93 -15.19 9.23
N ASN A 68 20.12 -16.10 9.77
CA ASN A 68 20.37 -17.54 9.74
C ASN A 68 19.23 -18.33 9.08
N ILE A 69 18.49 -17.71 8.14
CA ILE A 69 17.43 -18.45 7.43
C ILE A 69 18.02 -19.70 6.76
N LYS A 70 17.33 -20.82 6.91
CA LYS A 70 17.71 -22.09 6.33
C LYS A 70 16.57 -22.59 5.46
N LEU A 71 16.73 -22.42 4.16
CA LEU A 71 15.76 -22.87 3.16
C LEU A 71 16.26 -24.14 2.49
N ILE A 72 15.37 -25.11 2.33
CA ILE A 72 15.62 -26.35 1.59
C ILE A 72 14.70 -26.42 0.38
N GLU A 73 15.13 -27.09 -0.68
CA GLU A 73 14.42 -27.17 -1.96
C GLU A 73 12.99 -27.68 -1.78
N LYS A 74 12.78 -28.68 -0.94
CA LYS A 74 11.45 -29.25 -0.67
C LYS A 74 10.48 -28.19 -0.10
N GLU A 75 10.92 -27.39 0.89
CA GLU A 75 10.09 -26.32 1.47
C GLU A 75 9.82 -25.20 0.47
N PHE A 76 10.83 -24.90 -0.36
CA PHE A 76 10.70 -23.91 -1.43
C PHE A 76 9.63 -24.33 -2.46
N GLU A 77 9.66 -25.57 -2.95
CA GLU A 77 8.68 -26.04 -3.95
C GLU A 77 7.27 -26.18 -3.35
N ASN A 78 7.15 -26.60 -2.09
CA ASN A 78 5.87 -26.63 -1.39
C ASN A 78 5.27 -25.21 -1.29
N GLU A 79 6.10 -24.23 -0.90
CA GLU A 79 5.63 -22.86 -0.73
C GLU A 79 5.29 -22.18 -2.06
N LYS A 80 5.97 -22.56 -3.14
CA LYS A 80 5.62 -22.10 -4.49
C LYS A 80 4.17 -22.47 -4.84
N THR A 81 3.75 -23.68 -4.48
CA THR A 81 2.36 -24.10 -4.66
C THR A 81 1.41 -23.26 -3.81
N VAL A 82 1.75 -22.99 -2.56
CA VAL A 82 0.94 -22.13 -1.66
C VAL A 82 0.77 -20.73 -2.22
N VAL A 83 1.85 -20.10 -2.69
CA VAL A 83 1.79 -18.74 -3.26
C VAL A 83 0.99 -18.70 -4.57
N LEU A 84 1.08 -19.75 -5.40
CA LEU A 84 0.25 -19.86 -6.61
C LEU A 84 -1.24 -20.02 -6.28
N GLU A 85 -1.60 -20.81 -5.26
CA GLU A 85 -2.97 -20.94 -4.77
C GLU A 85 -3.49 -19.63 -4.16
N GLU A 86 -2.62 -18.91 -3.43
CA GLU A 86 -2.96 -17.58 -2.91
C GLU A 86 -3.23 -16.59 -4.06
N ARG A 87 -2.38 -16.56 -5.10
CA ARG A 87 -2.62 -15.74 -6.28
C ARG A 87 -3.94 -16.10 -6.95
N TYR A 88 -4.19 -17.39 -7.17
CA TYR A 88 -5.43 -17.87 -7.74
C TYR A 88 -6.65 -17.40 -6.95
N SER A 89 -6.60 -17.54 -5.62
CA SER A 89 -7.70 -17.15 -4.73
C SER A 89 -7.89 -15.63 -4.65
N ARG A 90 -6.81 -14.87 -4.49
CA ARG A 90 -6.88 -13.43 -4.22
C ARG A 90 -6.97 -12.56 -5.47
N VAL A 91 -6.43 -13.03 -6.60
CA VAL A 91 -6.35 -12.25 -7.83
C VAL A 91 -7.13 -12.90 -8.96
N ASP A 92 -6.75 -14.10 -9.39
CA ASP A 92 -7.24 -14.68 -10.63
C ASP A 92 -8.73 -15.04 -10.56
N ASN A 93 -9.23 -15.43 -9.38
CA ASN A 93 -10.65 -15.68 -9.09
C ASN A 93 -11.43 -14.45 -8.56
N ASN A 94 -10.75 -13.31 -8.43
CA ASN A 94 -11.38 -12.07 -7.98
C ASN A 94 -11.38 -11.03 -9.12
N PRO A 95 -12.50 -10.83 -9.82
CA PRO A 95 -12.57 -9.94 -10.98
C PRO A 95 -12.14 -8.50 -10.68
N SER A 96 -12.46 -7.98 -9.49
CA SER A 96 -12.05 -6.62 -9.10
C SER A 96 -10.54 -6.53 -8.87
N ALA A 97 -9.94 -7.52 -8.23
CA ALA A 97 -8.49 -7.57 -8.05
C ALA A 97 -7.76 -7.73 -9.39
N LEU A 98 -8.30 -8.56 -10.29
CA LEU A 98 -7.76 -8.74 -11.64
C LEU A 98 -7.84 -7.45 -12.46
N LEU A 99 -8.97 -6.72 -12.40
CA LEU A 99 -9.11 -5.41 -13.05
C LEU A 99 -8.08 -4.42 -12.47
N SER A 100 -7.96 -4.33 -11.15
CA SER A 100 -7.00 -3.43 -10.48
C SER A 100 -5.55 -3.77 -10.83
N GLU A 101 -5.20 -5.06 -10.99
CA GLU A 101 -3.88 -5.49 -11.46
C GLU A 101 -3.62 -4.97 -12.89
N GLN A 102 -4.59 -5.11 -13.80
CA GLN A 102 -4.47 -4.63 -15.18
C GLN A 102 -4.40 -3.10 -15.26
N ILE A 103 -5.19 -2.40 -14.44
CA ILE A 103 -5.14 -0.93 -14.33
C ILE A 103 -3.75 -0.49 -13.87
N ASN A 104 -3.20 -1.09 -12.81
CA ASN A 104 -1.87 -0.77 -12.32
C ASN A 104 -0.79 -1.03 -13.38
N ALA A 105 -0.87 -2.15 -14.09
CA ALA A 105 0.07 -2.48 -15.16
C ALA A 105 0.04 -1.46 -16.32
N ALA A 106 -1.13 -0.88 -16.59
CA ALA A 106 -1.30 0.14 -17.63
C ALA A 106 -1.01 1.56 -17.11
N LEU A 107 -1.21 1.85 -15.81
CA LEU A 107 -0.99 3.16 -15.22
C LEU A 107 0.48 3.56 -15.24
N TYR A 108 1.37 2.61 -14.96
CA TYR A 108 2.81 2.83 -14.96
C TYR A 108 3.43 2.29 -16.25
N MET A 109 3.97 3.17 -17.08
CA MET A 109 4.64 2.78 -18.34
C MET A 109 6.02 2.19 -18.05
N ASN A 110 6.74 2.71 -17.07
CA ASN A 110 8.13 2.36 -16.81
C ASN A 110 8.41 2.01 -15.34
N HIS A 111 7.73 2.64 -14.39
CA HIS A 111 8.00 2.45 -12.97
C HIS A 111 7.67 1.00 -12.52
N PRO A 112 8.50 0.38 -11.65
CA PRO A 112 8.29 -1.00 -11.16
C PRO A 112 6.95 -1.25 -10.47
N TYR A 113 6.23 -0.22 -10.02
CA TYR A 113 4.91 -0.34 -9.42
C TYR A 113 3.84 -0.93 -10.33
N ARG A 114 4.12 -1.04 -11.63
CA ARG A 114 3.29 -1.79 -12.57
C ARG A 114 3.20 -3.28 -12.29
N LYS A 115 4.17 -3.84 -11.55
CA LYS A 115 4.23 -5.27 -11.23
C LYS A 115 3.39 -5.57 -9.99
N PRO A 116 2.61 -6.66 -9.98
CA PRO A 116 1.87 -7.08 -8.79
C PRO A 116 2.82 -7.50 -7.66
N ILE A 117 2.41 -7.23 -6.41
CA ILE A 117 3.20 -7.59 -5.23
C ILE A 117 3.36 -9.10 -5.13
N ILE A 118 2.27 -9.84 -5.33
CA ILE A 118 2.29 -11.31 -5.32
C ILE A 118 3.10 -11.90 -6.48
N GLY A 119 3.28 -11.14 -7.55
CA GLY A 119 4.01 -11.55 -8.75
C GLY A 119 3.09 -12.03 -9.87
N TRP A 120 3.61 -11.99 -11.11
CA TRP A 120 2.95 -12.63 -12.25
C TRP A 120 3.06 -14.15 -12.13
N GLU A 121 2.01 -14.88 -12.44
CA GLU A 121 1.95 -16.35 -12.32
C GLU A 121 3.15 -17.05 -12.97
N HIS A 122 3.47 -16.70 -14.24
CA HIS A 122 4.59 -17.27 -14.94
C HIS A 122 5.96 -16.93 -14.32
N GLU A 123 6.10 -15.76 -13.70
CA GLU A 123 7.34 -15.39 -12.99
C GLU A 123 7.47 -16.13 -11.66
N ILE A 124 6.36 -16.36 -10.93
CA ILE A 124 6.33 -17.18 -9.71
C ILE A 124 6.72 -18.63 -10.05
N LYS A 125 6.12 -19.22 -11.08
CA LYS A 125 6.46 -20.58 -11.55
C LYS A 125 7.94 -20.73 -11.89
N ASN A 126 8.56 -19.68 -12.41
CA ASN A 126 9.97 -19.67 -12.81
C ASN A 126 10.94 -19.17 -11.72
N LEU A 127 10.47 -18.92 -10.49
CA LEU A 127 11.37 -18.68 -9.35
C LEU A 127 12.09 -19.96 -8.97
N ASN A 128 13.34 -19.83 -8.52
CA ASN A 128 14.12 -20.90 -7.95
C ASN A 128 14.75 -20.44 -6.61
N LEU A 129 15.24 -21.40 -5.84
CA LEU A 129 15.82 -21.14 -4.52
C LEU A 129 17.03 -20.19 -4.59
N GLU A 130 17.84 -20.29 -5.65
CA GLU A 130 19.00 -19.40 -5.84
C GLU A 130 18.59 -17.93 -5.99
N ASP A 131 17.54 -17.63 -6.77
CA ASP A 131 17.01 -16.27 -6.92
C ASP A 131 16.61 -15.68 -5.55
N VAL A 132 15.88 -16.47 -4.76
CA VAL A 132 15.39 -16.05 -3.45
C VAL A 132 16.54 -15.86 -2.47
N MET A 133 17.52 -16.76 -2.45
CA MET A 133 18.70 -16.63 -1.60
C MET A 133 19.58 -15.44 -1.98
N LYS A 134 19.69 -15.10 -3.28
CA LYS A 134 20.36 -13.87 -3.74
C LYS A 134 19.62 -12.64 -3.25
N PHE A 135 18.28 -12.64 -3.34
CA PHE A 135 17.46 -11.53 -2.85
C PHE A 135 17.59 -11.36 -1.33
N TYR A 136 17.50 -12.45 -0.56
CA TYR A 136 17.70 -12.43 0.89
C TYR A 136 19.07 -11.84 1.26
N LYS A 137 20.16 -12.38 0.71
CA LYS A 137 21.53 -11.92 1.01
C LYS A 137 21.75 -10.45 0.64
N LYS A 138 21.05 -9.96 -0.38
CA LYS A 138 21.17 -8.56 -0.82
C LYS A 138 20.41 -7.61 0.10
N TYR A 139 19.20 -7.95 0.51
CA TYR A 139 18.28 -6.99 1.13
C TYR A 139 18.01 -7.19 2.61
N TYR A 140 18.24 -8.39 3.16
CA TYR A 140 18.03 -8.68 4.58
C TYR A 140 19.31 -8.46 5.37
N ALA A 141 19.50 -7.22 5.80
CA ALA A 141 20.68 -6.80 6.57
C ALA A 141 20.31 -5.63 7.49
N PRO A 142 21.01 -5.46 8.65
CA PRO A 142 20.67 -4.42 9.62
C PRO A 142 20.70 -3.01 9.06
N ASN A 143 21.57 -2.73 8.10
CA ASN A 143 21.68 -1.43 7.44
C ASN A 143 20.59 -1.18 6.37
N ASN A 144 19.68 -2.12 6.16
CA ASN A 144 18.49 -2.01 5.30
C ASN A 144 17.21 -2.37 6.07
N ALA A 145 17.24 -2.33 7.39
CA ALA A 145 16.11 -2.67 8.24
C ALA A 145 15.78 -1.53 9.20
N ILE A 146 14.52 -1.43 9.55
CA ILE A 146 13.98 -0.49 10.53
C ILE A 146 13.27 -1.32 11.59
N ILE A 147 13.60 -1.07 12.85
CA ILE A 147 12.93 -1.66 13.99
C ILE A 147 12.04 -0.59 14.60
N VAL A 148 10.75 -0.89 14.74
CA VAL A 148 9.78 -0.04 15.44
C VAL A 148 9.19 -0.83 16.59
N ILE A 149 9.30 -0.30 17.80
CA ILE A 149 8.77 -0.92 19.01
C ILE A 149 7.82 0.08 19.67
N CYS A 150 6.57 -0.34 19.85
CA CYS A 150 5.53 0.44 20.51
C CYS A 150 5.00 -0.33 21.72
N GLY A 151 4.97 0.31 22.88
CA GLY A 151 4.45 -0.32 24.11
C GLY A 151 5.09 0.26 25.37
N ASP A 152 4.81 -0.40 26.48
CA ASP A 152 5.39 -0.06 27.79
C ASP A 152 6.81 -0.61 27.91
N VAL A 153 7.76 0.10 27.29
CA VAL A 153 9.18 -0.28 27.21
C VAL A 153 10.07 0.92 27.55
N ASN A 154 11.27 0.61 28.07
CA ASN A 154 12.29 1.62 28.33
C ASN A 154 13.24 1.73 27.11
N LEU A 155 13.56 2.95 26.69
CA LEU A 155 14.40 3.20 25.52
C LEU A 155 15.80 2.60 25.67
N ASP A 156 16.44 2.75 26.83
CA ASP A 156 17.80 2.27 27.04
C ASP A 156 17.86 0.76 27.00
N ASP A 157 16.85 0.06 27.53
CA ASP A 157 16.74 -1.39 27.47
C ASP A 157 16.53 -1.86 26.03
N VAL A 158 15.67 -1.19 25.27
CA VAL A 158 15.46 -1.47 23.84
C VAL A 158 16.76 -1.33 23.05
N VAL A 159 17.49 -0.22 23.26
CA VAL A 159 18.77 0.03 22.58
C VAL A 159 19.81 -1.02 22.97
N LYS A 160 19.87 -1.40 24.25
CA LYS A 160 20.77 -2.46 24.73
C LYS A 160 20.47 -3.81 24.07
N LEU A 161 19.20 -4.19 23.99
CA LEU A 161 18.79 -5.44 23.33
C LEU A 161 19.04 -5.38 21.82
N ALA A 162 18.77 -4.27 21.15
CA ALA A 162 19.06 -4.10 19.74
C ALA A 162 20.56 -4.25 19.45
N LYS A 163 21.43 -3.62 20.25
CA LYS A 163 22.87 -3.78 20.14
C LYS A 163 23.32 -5.23 20.41
N LYS A 164 22.70 -5.91 21.35
CA LYS A 164 23.03 -7.30 21.71
C LYS A 164 22.72 -8.26 20.56
N TYR A 165 21.52 -8.16 19.95
CA TYR A 165 21.04 -9.15 18.98
C TYR A 165 21.33 -8.78 17.54
N PHE A 166 21.15 -7.51 17.15
CA PHE A 166 21.37 -7.06 15.77
C PHE A 166 22.76 -6.50 15.52
N GLY A 167 23.44 -5.97 16.56
CA GLY A 167 24.79 -5.42 16.44
C GLY A 167 25.84 -6.39 15.87
N PRO A 168 25.82 -7.68 16.21
CA PRO A 168 26.77 -8.65 15.65
C PRO A 168 26.52 -9.04 14.19
N ILE A 169 25.36 -8.68 13.62
CA ILE A 169 25.02 -9.01 12.23
C ILE A 169 25.74 -8.02 11.31
N LYS A 170 26.52 -8.55 10.36
CA LYS A 170 27.29 -7.71 9.44
C LYS A 170 26.36 -6.96 8.48
N PRO A 171 26.63 -5.68 8.19
CA PRO A 171 25.91 -4.95 7.17
C PRO A 171 26.19 -5.55 5.78
N SER A 172 25.21 -5.50 4.89
CA SER A 172 25.43 -5.81 3.47
C SER A 172 25.89 -4.59 2.69
N LYS A 173 26.56 -4.85 1.54
CA LYS A 173 26.86 -3.75 0.59
C LYS A 173 25.59 -3.34 -0.10
N MET A 174 25.01 -2.22 0.36
CA MET A 174 23.82 -1.64 -0.26
C MET A 174 24.21 -0.70 -1.40
N GLU A 175 23.64 -0.92 -2.56
CA GLU A 175 23.70 0.05 -3.64
C GLU A 175 22.71 1.19 -3.36
N LYS A 176 23.09 2.42 -3.70
CA LYS A 176 22.16 3.54 -3.61
C LYS A 176 20.93 3.25 -4.48
N ARG A 177 19.75 3.29 -3.87
CA ARG A 177 18.50 3.04 -4.57
C ARG A 177 18.27 4.14 -5.62
N THR A 178 18.13 3.75 -6.87
CA THR A 178 17.73 4.62 -7.96
C THR A 178 16.30 4.28 -8.36
N TRP A 179 15.50 5.31 -8.57
CA TRP A 179 14.10 5.14 -8.96
C TRP A 179 13.94 5.43 -10.43
N THR A 180 13.19 4.58 -11.11
CA THR A 180 12.82 4.77 -12.49
C THR A 180 11.76 5.87 -12.59
N GLU A 181 12.03 6.92 -13.34
CA GLU A 181 11.06 7.98 -13.60
C GLU A 181 9.96 7.49 -14.55
N GLU A 182 8.73 7.92 -14.30
CA GLU A 182 7.62 7.74 -15.22
C GLU A 182 7.71 8.77 -16.35
N PRO A 183 7.63 8.36 -17.62
CA PRO A 183 7.57 9.31 -18.73
C PRO A 183 6.21 10.02 -18.74
N THR A 184 6.18 11.21 -19.34
CA THR A 184 4.94 11.95 -19.56
C THR A 184 3.95 11.11 -20.39
N GLN A 185 2.72 11.02 -19.91
CA GLN A 185 1.66 10.29 -20.60
C GLN A 185 0.90 11.22 -21.53
N HIS A 186 0.70 10.80 -22.77
CA HIS A 186 0.09 11.64 -23.82
C HIS A 186 -1.32 11.22 -24.22
N ALA A 187 -1.79 10.04 -23.78
CA ALA A 187 -3.11 9.50 -24.11
C ALA A 187 -3.75 8.79 -22.92
N PRO A 188 -5.08 8.92 -22.74
CA PRO A 188 -5.83 8.11 -21.78
C PRO A 188 -5.83 6.64 -22.22
N ARG A 189 -5.95 5.74 -21.25
CA ARG A 189 -6.05 4.29 -21.49
C ARG A 189 -7.34 3.77 -20.91
N LYS A 190 -7.94 2.79 -21.57
CA LYS A 190 -9.17 2.13 -21.13
C LYS A 190 -8.98 0.61 -21.15
N ILE A 191 -9.46 -0.04 -20.10
CA ILE A 191 -9.44 -1.48 -19.93
C ILE A 191 -10.87 -1.93 -19.65
N THR A 192 -11.33 -2.93 -20.36
CA THR A 192 -12.63 -3.56 -20.10
C THR A 192 -12.39 -5.04 -19.79
N LEU A 193 -12.79 -5.44 -18.60
CA LEU A 193 -12.75 -6.82 -18.14
C LEU A 193 -14.19 -7.36 -18.04
N ASN A 194 -14.48 -8.39 -18.83
CA ASN A 194 -15.74 -9.14 -18.74
C ASN A 194 -15.52 -10.39 -17.89
N SER A 195 -16.39 -10.65 -16.91
CA SER A 195 -16.25 -11.80 -16.02
C SER A 195 -17.58 -12.45 -15.72
N LYS A 196 -17.59 -13.80 -15.68
CA LYS A 196 -18.71 -14.59 -15.15
C LYS A 196 -18.80 -14.56 -13.63
N ASN A 197 -17.69 -14.24 -12.98
CA ASN A 197 -17.56 -14.24 -11.52
C ASN A 197 -17.95 -12.89 -10.87
N THR A 198 -18.60 -12.00 -11.62
CA THR A 198 -19.17 -10.77 -11.08
C THR A 198 -20.61 -10.59 -11.55
N ALA A 199 -21.47 -10.18 -10.64
CA ALA A 199 -22.85 -9.76 -10.97
C ALA A 199 -23.00 -8.24 -11.01
N ILE A 200 -22.03 -7.51 -10.49
CA ILE A 200 -22.08 -6.05 -10.30
C ILE A 200 -21.03 -5.39 -11.17
N PRO A 201 -21.42 -4.49 -12.09
CA PRO A 201 -20.46 -3.70 -12.83
C PRO A 201 -19.72 -2.73 -11.89
N VAL A 202 -18.44 -2.46 -12.19
CA VAL A 202 -17.61 -1.52 -11.44
C VAL A 202 -16.91 -0.60 -12.42
N PHE A 203 -16.93 0.69 -12.12
CA PHE A 203 -16.14 1.72 -12.78
C PHE A 203 -14.98 2.11 -11.89
N GLU A 204 -13.76 2.09 -12.44
CA GLU A 204 -12.57 2.63 -11.80
C GLU A 204 -11.87 3.62 -12.73
N ARG A 205 -11.36 4.72 -12.17
CA ARG A 205 -10.45 5.60 -12.89
C ARG A 205 -9.30 6.02 -12.00
N HIS A 206 -8.09 5.72 -12.44
CA HIS A 206 -6.87 6.03 -11.73
C HIS A 206 -6.10 7.12 -12.45
N TYR A 207 -5.75 8.18 -11.74
CA TYR A 207 -4.88 9.25 -12.21
C TYR A 207 -3.51 9.12 -11.60
N LEU A 208 -2.46 9.27 -12.38
CA LEU A 208 -1.08 9.25 -11.90
C LEU A 208 -0.77 10.58 -11.20
N VAL A 209 -0.44 10.51 -9.92
CA VAL A 209 -0.18 11.67 -9.04
C VAL A 209 1.08 11.44 -8.20
N PRO A 210 1.73 12.48 -7.66
CA PRO A 210 2.92 12.31 -6.86
C PRO A 210 2.66 11.66 -5.50
N THR A 211 3.66 10.93 -5.01
CA THR A 211 3.79 10.54 -3.61
C THR A 211 4.34 11.69 -2.78
N TYR A 212 4.32 11.53 -1.46
CA TYR A 212 4.91 12.50 -0.53
C TYR A 212 6.40 12.75 -0.81
N THR A 213 7.17 11.70 -1.08
CA THR A 213 8.60 11.81 -1.36
C THR A 213 8.90 12.46 -2.72
N LYS A 214 7.97 12.42 -3.67
CA LYS A 214 8.09 13.10 -4.97
C LYS A 214 7.76 14.59 -4.84
N SER A 215 6.65 14.92 -4.15
CA SER A 215 6.21 16.30 -3.92
C SER A 215 5.40 16.39 -2.64
N LYS A 216 6.05 16.80 -1.56
CA LYS A 216 5.43 16.93 -0.23
C LYS A 216 4.18 17.84 -0.27
N LYS A 217 4.30 19.02 -0.89
CA LYS A 217 3.20 19.99 -0.93
C LYS A 217 1.96 19.43 -1.66
N GLU A 218 2.17 18.86 -2.83
CA GLU A 218 1.08 18.32 -3.63
C GLU A 218 0.46 17.09 -2.95
N SER A 219 1.28 16.24 -2.31
CA SER A 219 0.80 15.06 -1.58
C SER A 219 -0.09 15.45 -0.40
N LEU A 220 0.30 16.42 0.43
CA LEU A 220 -0.53 16.92 1.53
C LEU A 220 -1.83 17.55 1.02
N THR A 221 -1.77 18.26 -0.11
CA THR A 221 -2.96 18.81 -0.78
C THR A 221 -3.90 17.68 -1.24
N LEU A 222 -3.35 16.61 -1.81
CA LEU A 222 -4.11 15.43 -2.24
C LEU A 222 -4.74 14.68 -1.06
N GLU A 223 -4.06 14.55 0.08
CA GLU A 223 -4.62 13.96 1.28
C GLU A 223 -5.86 14.72 1.74
N VAL A 224 -5.76 16.04 1.85
CA VAL A 224 -6.90 16.89 2.23
C VAL A 224 -8.00 16.84 1.18
N PHE A 225 -7.65 16.96 -0.10
CA PHE A 225 -8.62 16.93 -1.19
C PHE A 225 -9.33 15.57 -1.30
N SER A 226 -8.66 14.47 -1.06
CA SER A 226 -9.30 13.14 -1.08
C SER A 226 -10.42 13.03 -0.04
N GLU A 227 -10.24 13.62 1.14
CA GLU A 227 -11.28 13.68 2.17
C GLU A 227 -12.47 14.56 1.77
N ILE A 228 -12.21 15.72 1.15
CA ILE A 228 -13.26 16.61 0.63
C ILE A 228 -14.02 15.90 -0.49
N PHE A 229 -13.30 15.29 -1.40
CA PHE A 229 -13.87 14.79 -2.65
C PHE A 229 -14.61 13.47 -2.48
N GLY A 230 -14.13 12.55 -1.64
CA GLY A 230 -14.87 11.30 -1.55
C GLY A 230 -14.26 10.14 -0.79
N ASN A 231 -13.39 10.38 0.17
CA ASN A 231 -12.89 9.30 1.03
C ASN A 231 -13.95 8.80 2.04
N SER A 232 -15.12 9.44 2.09
CA SER A 232 -16.20 9.09 3.00
C SER A 232 -17.58 9.24 2.36
N SER A 233 -18.61 8.71 3.02
CA SER A 233 -20.03 8.87 2.62
C SER A 233 -20.57 10.32 2.73
N THR A 234 -19.74 11.26 3.17
CA THR A 234 -20.01 12.69 3.22
C THR A 234 -19.17 13.46 2.19
N GLY A 235 -18.42 12.79 1.34
CA GLY A 235 -17.62 13.42 0.30
C GLY A 235 -18.46 13.84 -0.90
N MET A 236 -17.99 14.87 -1.61
CA MET A 236 -18.67 15.48 -2.74
C MET A 236 -19.04 14.48 -3.84
N LEU A 237 -18.19 13.50 -4.10
CA LEU A 237 -18.44 12.46 -5.11
C LEU A 237 -19.62 11.56 -4.71
N PHE A 238 -19.67 11.17 -3.44
CA PHE A 238 -20.77 10.36 -2.92
C PHE A 238 -22.08 11.15 -2.95
N ASP A 239 -22.07 12.40 -2.51
CA ASP A 239 -23.27 13.27 -2.52
C ASP A 239 -23.80 13.42 -3.95
N GLU A 240 -22.93 13.68 -4.92
CA GLU A 240 -23.35 13.89 -6.30
C GLU A 240 -23.88 12.61 -6.95
N PHE A 241 -23.12 11.50 -6.92
CA PHE A 241 -23.48 10.29 -7.65
C PHE A 241 -24.52 9.44 -6.94
N VAL A 242 -24.53 9.42 -5.61
CA VAL A 242 -25.41 8.53 -4.83
C VAL A 242 -26.67 9.26 -4.37
N LYS A 243 -26.54 10.45 -3.77
CA LYS A 243 -27.70 11.17 -3.19
C LYS A 243 -28.44 12.01 -4.23
N ASN A 244 -27.72 12.86 -4.99
CA ASN A 244 -28.33 13.84 -5.88
C ASN A 244 -28.79 13.20 -7.19
N LYS A 245 -27.86 12.65 -7.96
CA LYS A 245 -28.15 12.05 -9.28
C LYS A 245 -28.67 10.64 -9.22
N LYS A 246 -28.41 9.95 -8.13
CA LYS A 246 -28.87 8.57 -7.91
C LYS A 246 -28.40 7.60 -9.01
N LEU A 247 -27.24 7.87 -9.62
CA LEU A 247 -26.61 7.07 -10.65
C LEU A 247 -25.85 5.86 -10.07
N ALA A 248 -25.40 5.96 -8.82
CA ALA A 248 -24.57 4.96 -8.19
C ALA A 248 -25.15 4.48 -6.85
N THR A 249 -24.71 3.31 -6.41
CA THR A 249 -24.90 2.79 -5.05
C THR A 249 -23.72 3.13 -4.14
N SER A 250 -22.54 3.30 -4.74
CA SER A 250 -21.32 3.71 -4.05
C SER A 250 -20.46 4.55 -4.97
N ALA A 251 -19.81 5.57 -4.41
CA ALA A 251 -18.83 6.38 -5.09
C ALA A 251 -17.77 6.83 -4.07
N SER A 252 -16.51 6.55 -4.33
CA SER A 252 -15.41 6.79 -3.40
C SER A 252 -14.12 7.14 -4.13
N VAL A 253 -13.17 7.74 -3.41
CA VAL A 253 -11.81 7.97 -3.87
C VAL A 253 -10.80 7.38 -2.91
N TYR A 254 -9.64 7.05 -3.44
CA TYR A 254 -8.50 6.55 -2.68
C TYR A 254 -7.23 7.26 -3.13
N TYR A 255 -6.46 7.73 -2.16
CA TYR A 255 -5.12 8.26 -2.35
C TYR A 255 -4.22 7.74 -1.23
N HIS A 256 -3.07 7.19 -1.60
CA HIS A 256 -2.04 6.75 -0.66
C HIS A 256 -0.75 7.50 -0.93
N PRO A 257 -0.29 8.34 0.01
CA PRO A 257 0.89 9.18 -0.17
C PRO A 257 2.21 8.40 -0.13
N ASP A 258 2.21 7.20 0.46
CA ASP A 258 3.42 6.43 0.73
C ASP A 258 4.01 5.82 -0.54
N GLY A 259 5.31 6.01 -0.73
CA GLY A 259 6.03 5.42 -1.86
C GLY A 259 7.06 6.35 -2.46
N PHE A 260 7.62 5.92 -3.59
CA PHE A 260 8.64 6.67 -4.32
C PHE A 260 8.14 6.99 -5.74
N GLY A 261 8.31 8.25 -6.16
CA GLY A 261 7.87 8.72 -7.46
C GLY A 261 6.37 9.04 -7.51
N HIS A 262 5.60 8.25 -8.24
CA HIS A 262 4.18 8.47 -8.42
C HIS A 262 3.34 7.35 -7.81
N THR A 263 2.12 7.71 -7.43
CA THR A 263 1.05 6.84 -6.97
C THR A 263 -0.24 7.13 -7.76
N SER A 264 -1.37 6.58 -7.33
CA SER A 264 -2.65 6.83 -7.97
C SER A 264 -3.61 7.62 -7.08
N PHE A 265 -4.35 8.54 -7.70
CA PHE A 265 -5.61 9.03 -7.18
C PHE A 265 -6.73 8.27 -7.89
N ALA A 266 -7.38 7.37 -7.19
CA ALA A 266 -8.33 6.43 -7.76
C ALA A 266 -9.77 6.84 -7.42
N ILE A 267 -10.64 6.85 -8.43
CA ILE A 267 -12.09 7.00 -8.31
C ILE A 267 -12.72 5.64 -8.56
N ASN A 268 -13.56 5.18 -7.64
CA ASN A 268 -14.32 3.94 -7.75
C ASN A 268 -15.81 4.25 -7.66
N ILE A 269 -16.60 3.76 -8.63
CA ILE A 269 -18.05 3.97 -8.68
C ILE A 269 -18.73 2.64 -8.99
N ILE A 270 -19.69 2.28 -8.15
CA ILE A 270 -20.57 1.13 -8.36
C ILE A 270 -21.91 1.68 -8.83
N PRO A 271 -22.31 1.47 -10.10
CA PRO A 271 -23.54 2.01 -10.63
C PRO A 271 -24.79 1.39 -9.99
N LYS A 272 -25.92 2.07 -10.08
CA LYS A 272 -27.22 1.45 -9.83
C LYS A 272 -27.60 0.47 -10.94
N LYS A 273 -28.52 -0.43 -10.62
CA LYS A 273 -29.12 -1.32 -11.60
C LYS A 273 -29.70 -0.47 -12.77
N ASN A 274 -29.42 -0.88 -13.99
CA ASN A 274 -29.80 -0.23 -15.25
C ASN A 274 -29.06 1.07 -15.62
N VAL A 275 -28.02 1.45 -14.86
CA VAL A 275 -27.09 2.53 -15.26
C VAL A 275 -25.85 1.85 -15.86
N ASN A 276 -25.47 2.25 -17.09
CA ASN A 276 -24.31 1.70 -17.73
C ASN A 276 -23.01 2.47 -17.38
N LEU A 277 -21.86 1.85 -17.58
CA LEU A 277 -20.59 2.46 -17.18
C LEU A 277 -20.18 3.63 -18.09
N GLU A 278 -20.65 3.67 -19.33
CA GLU A 278 -20.46 4.77 -20.26
C GLU A 278 -21.18 6.05 -19.77
N GLU A 279 -22.39 5.89 -19.24
CA GLU A 279 -23.15 6.98 -18.63
C GLU A 279 -22.43 7.53 -17.40
N ILE A 280 -21.91 6.64 -16.55
CA ILE A 280 -21.05 7.01 -15.39
C ILE A 280 -19.82 7.77 -15.88
N GLU A 281 -19.13 7.30 -16.92
CA GLU A 281 -17.93 7.94 -17.45
C GLU A 281 -18.21 9.34 -17.97
N ILE A 282 -19.24 9.51 -18.77
CA ILE A 282 -19.63 10.81 -19.36
C ILE A 282 -19.97 11.78 -18.24
N TYR A 283 -20.84 11.37 -17.32
CA TYR A 283 -21.24 12.24 -16.21
C TYR A 283 -20.07 12.60 -15.28
N LEU A 284 -19.17 11.64 -15.02
CA LEU A 284 -17.96 11.89 -14.23
C LEU A 284 -17.07 12.94 -14.92
N ASP A 285 -16.86 12.86 -16.22
CA ASP A 285 -16.04 13.83 -16.96
C ASP A 285 -16.65 15.25 -16.88
N GLU A 286 -17.97 15.37 -17.00
CA GLU A 286 -18.69 16.64 -16.80
C GLU A 286 -18.55 17.17 -15.38
N TYR A 287 -18.71 16.30 -14.38
CA TYR A 287 -18.60 16.66 -12.98
C TYR A 287 -17.18 17.10 -12.62
N LEU A 288 -16.16 16.36 -13.05
CA LEU A 288 -14.77 16.72 -12.83
C LEU A 288 -14.41 18.07 -13.48
N ASN A 289 -14.99 18.41 -14.64
CA ASN A 289 -14.80 19.72 -15.26
C ASN A 289 -15.43 20.87 -14.43
N LYS A 290 -16.50 20.60 -13.68
CA LYS A 290 -17.05 21.55 -12.70
C LYS A 290 -16.14 21.67 -11.48
N ILE A 291 -15.63 20.55 -10.97
CA ILE A 291 -14.73 20.51 -9.81
C ILE A 291 -13.42 21.27 -10.07
N LYS A 292 -12.86 21.20 -11.27
CA LYS A 292 -11.66 21.97 -11.67
C LYS A 292 -11.81 23.48 -11.55
N LYS A 293 -13.05 23.98 -11.56
CA LYS A 293 -13.38 25.41 -11.51
C LYS A 293 -14.08 25.81 -10.19
N LYS A 294 -14.17 24.86 -9.26
CA LYS A 294 -14.90 25.07 -8.01
C LYS A 294 -14.05 25.89 -7.04
N THR A 295 -14.68 26.88 -6.42
CA THR A 295 -14.16 27.54 -5.23
C THR A 295 -14.58 26.77 -3.99
N PHE A 296 -13.61 26.49 -3.10
CA PHE A 296 -13.83 25.69 -1.91
C PHE A 296 -14.14 26.58 -0.70
N ASN A 297 -14.95 26.08 0.23
CA ASN A 297 -15.32 26.81 1.44
C ASN A 297 -14.23 26.66 2.51
N LYS A 298 -13.88 27.80 3.16
CA LYS A 298 -12.84 27.82 4.19
C LYS A 298 -13.25 27.07 5.45
N GLU A 299 -14.51 27.11 5.84
CA GLU A 299 -15.02 26.42 7.04
C GLU A 299 -15.01 24.91 6.80
N GLU A 300 -15.49 24.46 5.65
CA GLU A 300 -15.46 23.07 5.23
C GLU A 300 -14.01 22.52 5.25
N LEU A 301 -13.06 23.28 4.70
CA LEU A 301 -11.65 22.91 4.73
C LEU A 301 -11.12 22.75 6.18
N GLN A 302 -11.49 23.65 7.09
CA GLN A 302 -11.05 23.55 8.48
C GLN A 302 -11.64 22.31 9.18
N ASP A 303 -12.89 22.00 8.93
CA ASP A 303 -13.53 20.83 9.53
C ASP A 303 -12.93 19.50 9.01
N ILE A 304 -12.59 19.46 7.73
CA ILE A 304 -11.89 18.32 7.15
C ILE A 304 -10.51 18.13 7.77
N LYS A 305 -9.72 19.18 7.91
CA LYS A 305 -8.41 19.13 8.56
C LYS A 305 -8.53 18.65 10.02
N LYS A 306 -9.53 19.13 10.76
CA LYS A 306 -9.80 18.67 12.13
C LYS A 306 -10.11 17.17 12.14
N ARG A 307 -10.93 16.67 11.20
CA ARG A 307 -11.27 15.24 11.09
C ARG A 307 -10.03 14.39 10.85
N LEU A 308 -9.19 14.79 9.89
CA LEU A 308 -7.92 14.12 9.56
C LEU A 308 -7.00 14.04 10.79
N VAL A 309 -6.81 15.18 11.50
CA VAL A 309 -5.99 15.24 12.70
C VAL A 309 -6.57 14.37 13.81
N ASN A 310 -7.88 14.44 14.05
CA ASN A 310 -8.52 13.64 15.09
C ASN A 310 -8.43 12.13 14.78
N ALA A 311 -8.60 11.72 13.52
CA ALA A 311 -8.42 10.33 13.12
C ALA A 311 -7.00 9.81 13.46
N THR A 312 -5.98 10.66 13.29
CA THR A 312 -4.60 10.31 13.67
C THR A 312 -4.42 10.19 15.19
N ILE A 313 -5.09 11.04 15.97
CA ILE A 313 -5.05 10.94 17.44
C ILE A 313 -5.68 9.62 17.89
N PHE A 314 -6.85 9.25 17.38
CA PHE A 314 -7.46 7.95 17.67
C PHE A 314 -6.61 6.76 17.23
N ALA A 315 -5.89 6.89 16.11
CA ALA A 315 -4.95 5.85 15.66
C ALA A 315 -3.79 5.64 16.65
N GLN A 316 -3.39 6.65 17.43
CA GLN A 316 -2.34 6.54 18.45
C GLN A 316 -2.74 5.68 19.65
N ASP A 317 -4.04 5.48 19.90
CA ASP A 317 -4.51 4.58 20.97
C ASP A 317 -4.24 3.10 20.61
N SER A 318 -3.93 2.79 19.36
CA SER A 318 -3.56 1.47 18.89
C SER A 318 -2.04 1.33 18.78
N LEU A 319 -1.43 0.48 19.59
CA LEU A 319 0.00 0.14 19.48
C LEU A 319 0.36 -0.35 18.08
N TYR A 320 -0.52 -1.16 17.46
CA TYR A 320 -0.34 -1.66 16.12
C TYR A 320 -0.34 -0.54 15.07
N MET A 321 -1.25 0.43 15.17
CA MET A 321 -1.30 1.56 14.22
C MET A 321 -0.10 2.47 14.36
N GLY A 322 0.36 2.75 15.58
CA GLY A 322 1.58 3.52 15.83
C GLY A 322 2.80 2.86 15.16
N MET A 323 3.02 1.58 15.42
CA MET A 323 4.08 0.80 14.80
C MET A 323 3.98 0.83 13.27
N ARG A 324 2.78 0.65 12.72
CA ARG A 324 2.55 0.62 11.28
C ARG A 324 2.82 1.97 10.62
N ILE A 325 2.37 3.08 11.20
CA ILE A 325 2.61 4.44 10.67
C ILE A 325 4.11 4.72 10.60
N PHE A 326 4.83 4.54 11.70
CA PHE A 326 6.28 4.78 11.70
C PHE A 326 7.02 3.81 10.76
N GLY A 327 6.66 2.52 10.78
CA GLY A 327 7.27 1.50 9.94
C GLY A 327 7.08 1.78 8.45
N SER A 328 5.85 2.09 7.99
CA SER A 328 5.56 2.38 6.59
C SER A 328 6.26 3.66 6.13
N SER A 329 6.09 4.74 6.87
CA SER A 329 6.60 6.05 6.47
C SER A 329 8.14 6.07 6.42
N LEU A 330 8.82 5.53 7.43
CA LEU A 330 10.28 5.43 7.43
C LEU A 330 10.77 4.53 6.27
N SER A 331 10.08 3.43 5.99
CA SER A 331 10.44 2.51 4.90
C SER A 331 10.20 3.10 3.52
N THR A 332 9.38 4.14 3.42
CA THR A 332 9.07 4.87 2.18
C THR A 332 9.76 6.23 2.09
N GLY A 333 10.73 6.49 2.96
CA GLY A 333 11.65 7.62 2.82
C GLY A 333 11.30 8.88 3.61
N TYR A 334 10.28 8.83 4.49
CA TYR A 334 10.02 9.94 5.42
C TYR A 334 11.07 9.97 6.52
N SER A 335 11.42 11.14 6.98
CA SER A 335 12.17 11.33 8.22
C SER A 335 11.24 11.29 9.44
N LEU A 336 11.79 10.99 10.62
CA LEU A 336 11.03 11.08 11.89
C LEU A 336 10.40 12.45 12.09
N LYS A 337 11.13 13.52 11.72
CA LYS A 337 10.62 14.89 11.80
C LYS A 337 9.38 15.11 10.92
N GLU A 338 9.35 14.56 9.74
CA GLU A 338 8.21 14.68 8.83
C GLU A 338 7.00 13.91 9.35
N ILE A 339 7.20 12.70 9.88
CA ILE A 339 6.12 11.90 10.47
C ILE A 339 5.51 12.64 11.67
N THR A 340 6.34 13.11 12.59
CA THR A 340 5.87 13.80 13.80
C THR A 340 5.28 15.19 13.53
N ASN A 341 5.69 15.85 12.43
CA ASN A 341 5.19 17.16 12.04
C ASN A 341 3.99 17.14 11.10
N TRP A 342 3.53 15.95 10.67
CA TRP A 342 2.45 15.79 9.69
C TRP A 342 1.19 16.60 10.05
N LYS A 343 0.78 16.59 11.31
CA LYS A 343 -0.35 17.40 11.83
C LYS A 343 -0.20 18.89 11.50
N ASN A 344 0.99 19.44 11.75
CA ASN A 344 1.27 20.86 11.46
C ASN A 344 1.30 21.12 9.95
N ASP A 345 1.80 20.16 9.17
CA ASP A 345 1.88 20.30 7.72
C ASP A 345 0.49 20.23 7.07
N ILE A 346 -0.39 19.32 7.49
CA ILE A 346 -1.81 19.27 7.07
C ILE A 346 -2.53 20.58 7.43
N SER A 347 -2.27 21.15 8.61
CA SER A 347 -2.92 22.40 9.02
C SER A 347 -2.62 23.59 8.11
N LYS A 348 -1.47 23.57 7.42
CA LYS A 348 -1.02 24.63 6.49
C LYS A 348 -1.60 24.55 5.09
N VAL A 349 -2.17 23.41 4.69
CA VAL A 349 -2.81 23.28 3.37
C VAL A 349 -3.89 24.34 3.23
N SER A 350 -3.81 25.16 2.20
CA SER A 350 -4.73 26.28 1.94
C SER A 350 -5.76 25.96 0.86
N ILE A 351 -6.78 26.78 0.73
CA ILE A 351 -7.73 26.72 -0.40
C ILE A 351 -6.99 26.93 -1.71
N ASP A 352 -6.09 27.90 -1.75
CA ASP A 352 -5.28 28.22 -2.93
C ASP A 352 -4.44 26.99 -3.39
N ASP A 353 -3.87 26.22 -2.45
CA ASP A 353 -3.17 24.98 -2.78
C ASP A 353 -4.11 23.98 -3.48
N ILE A 354 -5.35 23.83 -2.98
CA ILE A 354 -6.36 22.93 -3.54
C ILE A 354 -6.79 23.42 -4.92
N GLU A 355 -7.19 24.69 -5.04
CA GLU A 355 -7.72 25.28 -6.29
C GLU A 355 -6.66 25.31 -7.39
N THR A 356 -5.39 25.52 -7.01
CA THR A 356 -4.27 25.49 -7.96
C THR A 356 -3.95 24.07 -8.44
N TYR A 357 -4.02 23.06 -7.55
CA TYR A 357 -3.54 21.72 -7.88
C TYR A 357 -4.63 20.80 -8.43
N VAL A 358 -5.87 20.91 -7.97
CA VAL A 358 -6.99 20.05 -8.38
C VAL A 358 -7.20 19.97 -9.91
N PRO A 359 -7.08 21.07 -10.68
CA PRO A 359 -7.18 21.01 -12.14
C PRO A 359 -6.16 20.06 -12.78
N ASN A 360 -4.97 19.91 -12.17
CA ASN A 360 -3.88 19.09 -12.68
C ASN A 360 -4.11 17.60 -12.42
N ILE A 361 -4.77 17.23 -11.30
CA ILE A 361 -5.10 15.84 -10.98
C ILE A 361 -5.90 15.20 -12.10
N PHE A 362 -6.96 15.86 -12.54
CA PHE A 362 -7.94 15.33 -13.48
C PHE A 362 -7.54 15.52 -14.95
N ASN A 363 -6.26 15.43 -15.24
CA ASN A 363 -5.78 15.38 -16.63
C ASN A 363 -6.03 13.96 -17.19
N LYS A 364 -6.99 13.83 -18.08
CA LYS A 364 -7.41 12.53 -18.65
C LYS A 364 -6.27 11.81 -19.35
N LYS A 365 -5.27 12.51 -19.90
CA LYS A 365 -4.08 11.89 -20.52
C LYS A 365 -3.27 11.05 -19.52
N ASN A 366 -3.26 11.44 -18.25
CA ASN A 366 -2.53 10.74 -17.17
C ASN A 366 -3.40 9.71 -16.45
N SER A 367 -4.43 9.17 -17.13
CA SER A 367 -5.37 8.26 -16.49
C SER A 367 -5.51 6.92 -17.20
N VAL A 368 -5.94 5.94 -16.40
CA VAL A 368 -6.46 4.65 -16.87
C VAL A 368 -7.88 4.50 -16.35
N THR A 369 -8.82 4.24 -17.24
CA THR A 369 -10.21 3.88 -16.90
C THR A 369 -10.38 2.38 -17.01
N GLY A 370 -10.92 1.76 -15.97
CA GLY A 370 -11.25 0.35 -15.90
C GLY A 370 -12.75 0.12 -15.82
N TYR A 371 -13.24 -0.80 -16.61
CA TYR A 371 -14.59 -1.32 -16.57
C TYR A 371 -14.56 -2.79 -16.20
N LEU A 372 -15.26 -3.16 -15.13
CA LEU A 372 -15.62 -4.54 -14.85
C LEU A 372 -17.07 -4.76 -15.23
N LEU A 373 -17.32 -5.71 -16.11
CA LEU A 373 -18.66 -6.00 -16.61
C LEU A 373 -19.01 -7.47 -16.37
N PRO A 374 -20.25 -7.77 -15.93
CA PRO A 374 -20.75 -9.14 -15.90
C PRO A 374 -20.92 -9.65 -17.33
N ILE A 375 -20.53 -10.91 -17.58
CA ILE A 375 -20.93 -11.61 -18.79
C ILE A 375 -22.39 -11.99 -18.63
N LYS A 376 -23.27 -11.42 -19.45
CA LYS A 376 -24.66 -11.83 -19.53
C LYS A 376 -24.72 -13.19 -20.25
N GLU A 377 -25.32 -14.16 -19.62
CA GLU A 377 -25.67 -15.43 -20.26
C GLU A 377 -26.70 -15.22 -21.37
#